data_f350287be6f119b03640da53c833ad51
#
_entry.id   f350287be6f119b03640da53c833ad51
#
_cell.length_a   1.000
_cell.length_b   1.000
_cell.length_c   1.000
_cell.angle_alpha   90.00
_cell.angle_beta   90.00
_cell.angle_gamma   90.00
#
_symmetry.space_group_name_H-M   'P 1'
#
loop_
_entity.id
_entity.type
_entity.pdbx_description
1 polymer ?
#
loop_
_entity_poly.entity_id
_entity_poly.type
_entity_poly.pdbx_seq_one_letter_code
_entity_poly.pdbx_strand_id
1 'polypeptide(L)'
;MARIDESLPFLAVNIAVLTISDSRTLADDRSGDRLVEMIAASGHKVAAREIVTDDGAKIVAALKGHIADPQVDVVITTGGTGVTGRDVTPEAFKEVMEKEIEGFGELFRWISYQKVGTSTMQSRAIGGVAGGTYLFALPGSPSACKDGWEEILKYQLDSRHKPCNLVELMPRLKEHLKAAS
;
A
#
# COMPACT_ATOMS: atom_id res chain seq x y z
N MET A 1 5.51 19.63 -14.63
CA MET A 1 6.13 19.01 -13.46
C MET A 1 5.04 18.61 -12.46
N ALA A 2 5.22 17.49 -11.78
CA ALA A 2 4.35 17.11 -10.66
C ALA A 2 4.46 18.18 -9.55
N ARG A 3 3.33 18.59 -8.97
CA ARG A 3 3.28 19.63 -7.93
C ARG A 3 2.07 19.42 -7.02
N ILE A 4 2.14 19.99 -5.82
CA ILE A 4 0.99 20.12 -4.92
C ILE A 4 0.29 21.43 -5.26
N ASP A 5 -1.02 21.38 -5.48
CA ASP A 5 -1.87 22.55 -5.68
C ASP A 5 -2.52 22.90 -4.33
N GLU A 6 -1.91 23.84 -3.61
CA GLU A 6 -2.36 24.25 -2.28
C GLU A 6 -3.71 24.98 -2.27
N SER A 7 -4.24 25.36 -3.45
CA SER A 7 -5.58 25.94 -3.56
C SER A 7 -6.70 24.91 -3.40
N LEU A 8 -6.37 23.61 -3.52
CA LEU A 8 -7.30 22.51 -3.37
C LEU A 8 -7.36 22.02 -1.90
N PRO A 9 -8.52 21.50 -1.45
CA PRO A 9 -8.61 20.93 -0.13
C PRO A 9 -7.82 19.60 -0.04
N PHE A 10 -7.08 19.43 1.06
CA PHE A 10 -6.53 18.13 1.40
C PHE A 10 -7.63 17.21 1.93
N LEU A 11 -7.78 16.05 1.33
CA LEU A 11 -8.72 15.02 1.75
C LEU A 11 -7.95 13.88 2.44
N ALA A 12 -8.13 13.76 3.75
CA ALA A 12 -7.51 12.68 4.51
C ALA A 12 -8.14 11.34 4.11
N VAL A 13 -7.31 10.32 3.89
CA VAL A 13 -7.75 8.94 3.68
C VAL A 13 -7.47 8.08 4.90
N ASN A 14 -8.23 7.00 5.07
CA ASN A 14 -8.10 6.06 6.18
C ASN A 14 -7.26 4.86 5.72
N ILE A 15 -6.14 4.64 6.36
CA ILE A 15 -5.12 3.67 5.92
C ILE A 15 -4.94 2.58 6.97
N ALA A 16 -5.14 1.32 6.59
CA ALA A 16 -4.75 0.17 7.38
C ALA A 16 -3.31 -0.23 7.08
N VAL A 17 -2.52 -0.52 8.11
CA VAL A 17 -1.12 -0.98 8.02
C VAL A 17 -1.04 -2.42 8.50
N LEU A 18 -0.60 -3.33 7.63
CA LEU A 18 -0.40 -4.74 7.94
C LEU A 18 1.09 -5.08 7.82
N THR A 19 1.67 -5.58 8.88
CA THR A 19 3.03 -6.15 8.82
C THR A 19 2.93 -7.65 8.65
N ILE A 20 3.53 -8.17 7.57
CA ILE A 20 3.57 -9.60 7.27
C ILE A 20 4.86 -10.15 7.82
N SER A 21 4.78 -10.96 8.88
CA SER A 21 5.94 -11.50 9.55
C SER A 21 5.60 -12.64 10.50
N ASP A 22 6.40 -13.72 10.50
CA ASP A 22 6.31 -14.82 11.46
C ASP A 22 6.92 -14.48 12.83
N SER A 23 7.79 -13.46 12.92
CA SER A 23 8.64 -13.23 14.09
C SER A 23 8.42 -11.89 14.77
N ARG A 24 7.78 -10.92 14.13
CA ARG A 24 7.58 -9.57 14.68
C ARG A 24 6.38 -9.52 15.62
N THR A 25 6.49 -8.64 16.61
CA THR A 25 5.42 -8.19 17.49
C THR A 25 5.24 -6.68 17.30
N LEU A 26 4.15 -6.11 17.80
CA LEU A 26 3.96 -4.65 17.73
C LEU A 26 5.07 -3.87 18.46
N ALA A 27 5.78 -4.48 19.41
CA ALA A 27 6.84 -3.83 20.16
C ALA A 27 8.18 -3.72 19.38
N ASP A 28 8.37 -4.52 18.33
CA ASP A 28 9.61 -4.58 17.55
C ASP A 28 9.41 -4.42 16.04
N ASP A 29 8.19 -4.08 15.61
CA ASP A 29 7.81 -3.85 14.23
C ASP A 29 8.20 -2.44 13.74
N ARG A 30 9.49 -2.26 13.47
CA ARG A 30 10.04 -0.97 13.02
C ARG A 30 9.47 -0.50 11.67
N SER A 31 9.10 -1.43 10.79
CA SER A 31 8.58 -1.10 9.46
C SER A 31 7.15 -0.58 9.56
N GLY A 32 6.31 -1.27 10.33
CA GLY A 32 4.94 -0.81 10.62
C GLY A 32 4.92 0.51 11.38
N ASP A 33 5.78 0.67 12.42
CA ASP A 33 5.94 1.95 13.15
C ASP A 33 6.25 3.09 12.19
N ARG A 34 7.23 2.87 11.30
CA ARG A 34 7.64 3.88 10.33
C ARG A 34 6.52 4.30 9.39
N LEU A 35 5.72 3.33 8.90
CA LEU A 35 4.55 3.64 8.07
C LEU A 35 3.50 4.44 8.84
N VAL A 36 3.16 4.02 10.05
CA VAL A 36 2.20 4.71 10.93
C VAL A 36 2.61 6.17 11.18
N GLU A 37 3.89 6.40 11.53
CA GLU A 37 4.43 7.74 11.74
C GLU A 37 4.30 8.62 10.49
N MET A 38 4.69 8.10 9.31
CA MET A 38 4.66 8.85 8.06
C MET A 38 3.24 9.15 7.59
N ILE A 39 2.31 8.19 7.75
CA ILE A 39 0.88 8.35 7.44
C ILE A 39 0.29 9.48 8.29
N ALA A 40 0.49 9.42 9.61
CA ALA A 40 -0.01 10.43 10.54
C ALA A 40 0.60 11.81 10.29
N ALA A 41 1.93 11.87 10.07
CA ALA A 41 2.64 13.11 9.77
C ALA A 41 2.17 13.77 8.46
N SER A 42 1.63 12.99 7.52
CA SER A 42 1.06 13.49 6.27
C SER A 42 -0.40 13.92 6.37
N GLY A 43 -1.02 13.82 7.56
CA GLY A 43 -2.41 14.23 7.81
C GLY A 43 -3.45 13.17 7.49
N HIS A 44 -3.05 11.95 7.15
CA HIS A 44 -3.96 10.82 6.97
C HIS A 44 -4.30 10.13 8.30
N LYS A 45 -5.29 9.25 8.28
CA LYS A 45 -5.72 8.50 9.46
C LYS A 45 -5.24 7.05 9.38
N VAL A 46 -4.65 6.56 10.46
CA VAL A 46 -4.37 5.12 10.61
C VAL A 46 -5.65 4.44 11.09
N ALA A 47 -6.32 3.72 10.18
CA ALA A 47 -7.58 3.03 10.45
C ALA A 47 -7.36 1.74 11.26
N ALA A 48 -6.27 1.02 10.96
CA ALA A 48 -5.92 -0.22 11.65
C ALA A 48 -4.40 -0.43 11.59
N ARG A 49 -3.88 -1.18 12.56
CA ARG A 49 -2.52 -1.70 12.56
C ARG A 49 -2.52 -3.12 13.11
N GLU A 50 -2.02 -4.07 12.33
CA GLU A 50 -1.94 -5.47 12.75
C GLU A 50 -0.70 -6.16 12.17
N ILE A 51 -0.37 -7.31 12.74
CA ILE A 51 0.66 -8.22 12.24
C ILE A 51 0.00 -9.53 11.84
N VAL A 52 0.31 -9.98 10.63
CA VAL A 52 -0.18 -11.23 10.06
C VAL A 52 1.02 -12.11 9.77
N THR A 53 0.95 -13.40 10.07
CA THR A 53 2.04 -14.36 9.76
C THR A 53 2.20 -14.53 8.25
N ASP A 54 3.41 -14.97 7.81
CA ASP A 54 3.73 -15.29 6.40
C ASP A 54 2.98 -16.56 5.93
N ASP A 55 1.66 -16.49 5.93
CA ASP A 55 0.71 -17.52 5.52
C ASP A 55 -0.29 -16.92 4.53
N GLY A 56 -0.31 -17.45 3.30
CA GLY A 56 -1.12 -16.89 2.21
C GLY A 56 -2.60 -16.79 2.55
N ALA A 57 -3.18 -17.82 3.18
CA ALA A 57 -4.60 -17.83 3.54
C ALA A 57 -4.93 -16.79 4.61
N LYS A 58 -4.03 -16.58 5.58
CA LYS A 58 -4.21 -15.55 6.62
C LYS A 58 -4.06 -14.15 6.04
N ILE A 59 -3.09 -13.93 5.14
CA ILE A 59 -2.91 -12.64 4.46
C ILE A 59 -4.16 -12.32 3.64
N VAL A 60 -4.66 -13.28 2.85
CA VAL A 60 -5.90 -13.13 2.07
C VAL A 60 -7.10 -12.80 2.97
N ALA A 61 -7.24 -13.49 4.10
CA ALA A 61 -8.33 -13.24 5.05
C ALA A 61 -8.27 -11.82 5.64
N ALA A 62 -7.08 -11.37 6.06
CA ALA A 62 -6.87 -10.02 6.57
C ALA A 62 -7.16 -8.96 5.49
N LEU A 63 -6.64 -9.13 4.26
CA LEU A 63 -6.92 -8.24 3.14
C LEU A 63 -8.43 -8.15 2.86
N LYS A 64 -9.13 -9.30 2.77
CA LYS A 64 -10.60 -9.33 2.56
C LYS A 64 -11.37 -8.64 3.69
N GLY A 65 -10.90 -8.76 4.94
CA GLY A 65 -11.48 -8.05 6.08
C GLY A 65 -11.41 -6.54 5.92
N HIS A 66 -10.23 -6.01 5.58
CA HIS A 66 -10.04 -4.57 5.35
C HIS A 66 -10.75 -4.06 4.10
N ILE A 67 -10.79 -4.85 3.01
CA ILE A 67 -11.53 -4.50 1.78
C ILE A 67 -13.04 -4.38 2.06
N ALA A 68 -13.57 -5.20 2.95
CA ALA A 68 -14.99 -5.18 3.33
C ALA A 68 -15.33 -4.07 4.34
N ASP A 69 -14.34 -3.49 5.02
CA ASP A 69 -14.53 -2.42 5.98
C ASP A 69 -14.71 -1.06 5.27
N PRO A 70 -15.90 -0.43 5.34
CA PRO A 70 -16.15 0.87 4.71
C PRO A 70 -15.35 2.02 5.34
N GLN A 71 -14.67 1.80 6.46
CA GLN A 71 -13.80 2.77 7.10
C GLN A 71 -12.36 2.71 6.58
N VAL A 72 -12.03 1.79 5.66
CA VAL A 72 -10.68 1.60 5.11
C VAL A 72 -10.66 1.97 3.64
N ASP A 73 -9.92 3.02 3.30
CA ASP A 73 -9.74 3.49 1.92
C ASP A 73 -8.50 2.84 1.26
N VAL A 74 -7.47 2.57 2.06
CA VAL A 74 -6.18 2.06 1.59
C VAL A 74 -5.64 1.01 2.56
N VAL A 75 -5.07 -0.05 2.04
CA VAL A 75 -4.28 -1.02 2.81
C VAL A 75 -2.84 -0.96 2.34
N ILE A 76 -1.91 -0.76 3.27
CA ILE A 76 -0.47 -0.84 3.00
C ILE A 76 0.10 -2.00 3.79
N THR A 77 0.67 -2.98 3.10
CA THR A 77 1.39 -4.08 3.76
C THR A 77 2.90 -3.88 3.67
N THR A 78 3.63 -4.40 4.65
CA THR A 78 5.10 -4.48 4.64
C THR A 78 5.55 -5.88 5.03
N GLY A 79 6.43 -6.47 4.22
CA GLY A 79 6.93 -7.83 4.40
C GLY A 79 6.40 -8.85 3.40
N GLY A 80 7.06 -9.99 3.32
CA GLY A 80 6.68 -11.13 2.48
C GLY A 80 6.70 -10.87 0.98
N THR A 81 7.46 -9.88 0.49
CA THR A 81 7.54 -9.52 -0.95
C THR A 81 8.83 -9.96 -1.63
N GLY A 82 9.67 -10.74 -0.97
CA GLY A 82 10.89 -11.30 -1.55
C GLY A 82 10.64 -12.51 -2.45
N VAL A 83 11.67 -13.34 -2.63
CA VAL A 83 11.66 -14.50 -3.55
C VAL A 83 11.82 -15.83 -2.83
N THR A 84 11.82 -15.86 -1.50
CA THR A 84 11.91 -17.10 -0.73
C THR A 84 10.58 -17.81 -0.67
N GLY A 85 10.56 -19.07 -0.27
CA GLY A 85 9.33 -19.86 -0.17
C GLY A 85 8.31 -19.34 0.86
N ARG A 86 8.72 -18.44 1.75
CA ARG A 86 7.83 -17.79 2.73
C ARG A 86 7.29 -16.44 2.26
N ASP A 87 7.87 -15.87 1.20
CA ASP A 87 7.41 -14.60 0.63
C ASP A 87 6.19 -14.86 -0.27
N VAL A 88 4.99 -14.71 0.27
CA VAL A 88 3.72 -15.02 -0.41
C VAL A 88 2.75 -13.83 -0.48
N THR A 89 3.19 -12.64 -0.05
CA THR A 89 2.34 -11.44 -0.08
C THR A 89 1.86 -11.09 -1.48
N PRO A 90 2.69 -11.09 -2.54
CA PRO A 90 2.20 -10.76 -3.89
C PRO A 90 1.18 -11.76 -4.43
N GLU A 91 1.30 -13.04 -4.07
CA GLU A 91 0.34 -14.08 -4.43
C GLU A 91 -1.02 -13.84 -3.76
N ALA A 92 -1.01 -13.52 -2.46
CA ALA A 92 -2.22 -13.16 -1.72
C ALA A 92 -2.89 -11.90 -2.28
N PHE A 93 -2.11 -10.91 -2.69
CA PHE A 93 -2.63 -9.71 -3.36
C PHE A 93 -3.31 -10.05 -4.69
N LYS A 94 -2.67 -10.87 -5.51
CA LYS A 94 -3.24 -11.30 -6.81
C LYS A 94 -4.54 -12.09 -6.66
N GLU A 95 -4.74 -12.80 -5.55
CA GLU A 95 -5.99 -13.50 -5.27
C GLU A 95 -7.16 -12.54 -4.98
N VAL A 96 -6.89 -11.39 -4.37
CA VAL A 96 -7.95 -10.46 -3.95
C VAL A 96 -8.14 -9.26 -4.86
N MET A 97 -7.12 -8.88 -5.65
CA MET A 97 -7.18 -7.73 -6.55
C MET A 97 -8.10 -7.95 -7.74
N GLU A 98 -8.93 -6.96 -8.03
CA GLU A 98 -9.71 -6.85 -9.27
C GLU A 98 -8.90 -6.23 -10.40
N LYS A 99 -8.00 -5.31 -10.05
CA LYS A 99 -7.08 -4.63 -10.99
C LYS A 99 -5.72 -4.45 -10.36
N GLU A 100 -4.67 -4.81 -11.08
CA GLU A 100 -3.30 -4.49 -10.70
C GLU A 100 -2.93 -3.08 -11.16
N ILE A 101 -2.21 -2.34 -10.32
CA ILE A 101 -1.54 -1.07 -10.64
C ILE A 101 -0.08 -1.40 -10.92
N GLU A 102 0.20 -1.93 -12.10
CA GLU A 102 1.54 -2.39 -12.52
C GLU A 102 2.61 -1.30 -12.31
N GLY A 103 2.26 -0.06 -12.65
CA GLY A 103 3.14 1.10 -12.51
C GLY A 103 3.63 1.35 -11.08
N PHE A 104 2.91 0.89 -10.05
CA PHE A 104 3.39 1.00 -8.67
C PHE A 104 4.66 0.17 -8.45
N GLY A 105 4.64 -1.10 -8.82
CA GLY A 105 5.78 -1.98 -8.68
C GLY A 105 6.95 -1.56 -9.57
N GLU A 106 6.68 -1.11 -10.79
CA GLU A 106 7.69 -0.59 -11.72
C GLU A 106 8.39 0.64 -11.14
N LEU A 107 7.62 1.63 -10.69
CA LEU A 107 8.14 2.88 -10.12
C LEU A 107 8.91 2.61 -8.82
N PHE A 108 8.39 1.73 -7.95
CA PHE A 108 9.09 1.34 -6.72
C PHE A 108 10.46 0.72 -7.03
N ARG A 109 10.54 -0.22 -7.97
CA ARG A 109 11.81 -0.85 -8.36
C ARG A 109 12.76 0.13 -9.02
N TRP A 110 12.26 1.07 -9.83
CA TRP A 110 13.08 2.12 -10.44
C TRP A 110 13.72 3.04 -9.39
N ILE A 111 12.94 3.49 -8.40
CA ILE A 111 13.44 4.30 -7.27
C ILE A 111 14.43 3.50 -6.44
N SER A 112 14.11 2.26 -6.12
CA SER A 112 14.95 1.36 -5.34
C SER A 112 16.29 1.09 -6.04
N TYR A 113 16.31 0.97 -7.38
CA TYR A 113 17.52 0.78 -8.15
C TYR A 113 18.55 1.89 -7.92
N GLN A 114 18.12 3.14 -7.77
CA GLN A 114 19.00 4.27 -7.49
C GLN A 114 19.72 4.15 -6.14
N LYS A 115 19.20 3.34 -5.22
CA LYS A 115 19.71 3.19 -3.84
C LYS A 115 20.45 1.88 -3.61
N VAL A 116 19.93 0.78 -4.15
CA VAL A 116 20.44 -0.58 -3.90
C VAL A 116 20.89 -1.33 -5.16
N GLY A 117 20.89 -0.66 -6.31
CA GLY A 117 21.32 -1.24 -7.57
C GLY A 117 20.48 -2.47 -7.96
N THR A 118 21.13 -3.50 -8.51
CA THR A 118 20.46 -4.72 -9.00
C THR A 118 19.75 -5.54 -7.92
N SER A 119 20.02 -5.30 -6.63
CA SER A 119 19.30 -5.98 -5.55
C SER A 119 17.79 -5.72 -5.60
N THR A 120 17.36 -4.62 -6.22
CA THR A 120 15.94 -4.29 -6.39
C THR A 120 15.16 -5.33 -7.21
N MET A 121 15.82 -6.14 -8.04
CA MET A 121 15.15 -7.20 -8.83
C MET A 121 14.51 -8.28 -7.94
N GLN A 122 14.94 -8.40 -6.70
CA GLN A 122 14.36 -9.33 -5.73
C GLN A 122 13.06 -8.80 -5.10
N SER A 123 12.75 -7.50 -5.31
CA SER A 123 11.54 -6.90 -4.77
C SER A 123 10.34 -7.17 -5.69
N ARG A 124 9.31 -7.80 -5.13
CA ARG A 124 8.04 -8.02 -5.80
C ARG A 124 6.95 -7.09 -5.25
N ALA A 125 7.34 -5.82 -4.95
CA ALA A 125 6.37 -4.79 -4.59
C ALA A 125 5.25 -4.71 -5.64
N ILE A 126 4.00 -4.66 -5.17
CA ILE A 126 2.80 -4.74 -6.00
C ILE A 126 1.72 -3.79 -5.45
N GLY A 127 0.88 -3.25 -6.33
CA GLY A 127 -0.27 -2.44 -5.95
C GLY A 127 -1.49 -2.77 -6.78
N GLY A 128 -2.68 -2.50 -6.26
CA GLY A 128 -3.92 -2.77 -6.97
C GLY A 128 -5.16 -2.19 -6.30
N VAL A 129 -6.30 -2.60 -6.82
CA VAL A 129 -7.63 -2.20 -6.34
C VAL A 129 -8.48 -3.44 -6.13
N ALA A 130 -9.21 -3.49 -5.03
CA ALA A 130 -10.22 -4.49 -4.76
C ALA A 130 -11.37 -3.88 -3.94
N GLY A 131 -12.62 -4.11 -4.35
CA GLY A 131 -13.81 -3.66 -3.61
C GLY A 131 -13.87 -2.15 -3.37
N GLY A 132 -13.13 -1.34 -4.14
CA GLY A 132 -13.02 0.10 -3.98
C GLY A 132 -11.95 0.56 -2.98
N THR A 133 -11.12 -0.36 -2.49
CA THR A 133 -9.98 -0.09 -1.60
C THR A 133 -8.68 -0.23 -2.40
N TYR A 134 -7.75 0.70 -2.21
CA TYR A 134 -6.40 0.57 -2.74
C TYR A 134 -5.55 -0.36 -1.88
N LEU A 135 -4.75 -1.19 -2.52
CA LEU A 135 -3.85 -2.15 -1.87
C LEU A 135 -2.42 -1.92 -2.34
N PHE A 136 -1.47 -1.82 -1.41
CA PHE A 136 -0.03 -1.67 -1.72
C PHE A 136 0.81 -2.58 -0.84
N ALA A 137 1.69 -3.38 -1.45
CA ALA A 137 2.65 -4.22 -0.75
C ALA A 137 4.07 -3.69 -0.93
N LEU A 138 4.75 -3.43 0.18
CA LEU A 138 6.12 -2.95 0.26
C LEU A 138 7.03 -4.02 0.89
N PRO A 139 8.34 -4.01 0.58
CA PRO A 139 9.30 -4.87 1.27
C PRO A 139 9.36 -4.61 2.79
N GLY A 140 9.76 -5.63 3.54
CA GLY A 140 9.75 -5.65 4.99
C GLY A 140 10.83 -4.80 5.69
N SER A 141 11.53 -3.91 5.00
CA SER A 141 12.54 -3.05 5.62
C SER A 141 12.01 -1.63 5.86
N PRO A 142 12.39 -0.98 6.98
CA PRO A 142 11.98 0.42 7.26
C PRO A 142 12.42 1.40 6.16
N SER A 143 13.56 1.16 5.50
CA SER A 143 14.04 1.97 4.38
C SER A 143 13.16 1.83 3.15
N ALA A 144 12.75 0.61 2.79
CA ALA A 144 11.84 0.35 1.67
C ALA A 144 10.45 0.96 1.92
N CYS A 145 9.94 0.87 3.15
CA CYS A 145 8.69 1.54 3.55
C CYS A 145 8.79 3.06 3.39
N LYS A 146 9.92 3.65 3.84
CA LYS A 146 10.19 5.07 3.66
C LYS A 146 10.20 5.45 2.19
N ASP A 147 10.91 4.72 1.35
CA ASP A 147 11.02 5.00 -0.08
C ASP A 147 9.65 4.90 -0.78
N GLY A 148 8.90 3.84 -0.53
CA GLY A 148 7.56 3.67 -1.09
C GLY A 148 6.59 4.76 -0.67
N TRP A 149 6.67 5.20 0.58
CA TRP A 149 5.84 6.28 1.08
C TRP A 149 6.28 7.64 0.52
N GLU A 150 7.52 8.06 0.77
CA GLU A 150 7.98 9.42 0.49
C GLU A 150 8.07 9.72 -1.00
N GLU A 151 8.41 8.71 -1.82
CA GLU A 151 8.63 8.94 -3.26
C GLU A 151 7.40 8.61 -4.12
N ILE A 152 6.42 7.84 -3.59
CA ILE A 152 5.25 7.41 -4.36
C ILE A 152 3.95 7.72 -3.63
N LEU A 153 3.68 7.02 -2.51
CA LEU A 153 2.34 6.99 -1.92
C LEU A 153 1.92 8.33 -1.34
N LYS A 154 2.83 9.06 -0.71
CA LYS A 154 2.59 10.40 -0.18
C LYS A 154 2.01 11.36 -1.22
N TYR A 155 2.47 11.27 -2.46
CA TYR A 155 1.99 12.11 -3.56
C TYR A 155 0.70 11.57 -4.15
N GLN A 156 0.61 10.26 -4.36
CA GLN A 156 -0.55 9.64 -4.98
C GLN A 156 -1.77 9.59 -4.05
N LEU A 157 -1.57 9.67 -2.74
CA LEU A 157 -2.63 9.77 -1.74
C LEU A 157 -2.94 11.21 -1.32
N ASP A 158 -2.25 12.21 -1.86
CA ASP A 158 -2.60 13.63 -1.66
C ASP A 158 -3.56 14.09 -2.76
N SER A 159 -4.79 14.45 -2.38
CA SER A 159 -5.84 14.96 -3.29
C SER A 159 -5.45 16.22 -4.06
N ARG A 160 -4.41 16.92 -3.61
CA ARG A 160 -3.89 18.15 -4.23
C ARG A 160 -2.77 17.91 -5.24
N HIS A 161 -2.27 16.67 -5.33
CA HIS A 161 -1.18 16.34 -6.24
C HIS A 161 -1.64 16.38 -7.70
N LYS A 162 -0.88 17.07 -8.56
CA LYS A 162 -1.15 17.22 -10.00
C LYS A 162 0.02 16.66 -10.82
N PRO A 163 -0.27 16.11 -12.00
CA PRO A 163 -1.50 16.21 -12.80
C PRO A 163 -2.64 15.28 -12.37
N CYS A 164 -2.38 14.21 -11.64
CA CYS A 164 -3.37 13.24 -11.18
C CYS A 164 -2.95 12.57 -9.88
N ASN A 165 -3.90 12.07 -9.12
CA ASN A 165 -3.69 11.34 -7.88
C ASN A 165 -4.77 10.27 -7.72
N LEU A 166 -4.53 9.29 -6.84
CA LEU A 166 -5.44 8.17 -6.61
C LEU A 166 -6.69 8.59 -5.82
N VAL A 167 -6.62 9.65 -5.01
CA VAL A 167 -7.75 10.11 -4.20
C VAL A 167 -8.88 10.62 -5.08
N GLU A 168 -8.56 11.35 -6.16
CA GLU A 168 -9.56 11.82 -7.14
C GLU A 168 -10.31 10.66 -7.83
N LEU A 169 -9.70 9.48 -7.90
CA LEU A 169 -10.29 8.30 -8.54
C LEU A 169 -11.16 7.46 -7.59
N MET A 170 -11.03 7.62 -6.27
CA MET A 170 -11.77 6.81 -5.28
C MET A 170 -13.28 6.73 -5.52
N PRO A 171 -13.99 7.83 -5.82
CA PRO A 171 -15.44 7.77 -6.06
C PRO A 171 -15.84 6.92 -7.27
N ARG A 172 -14.89 6.64 -8.16
CA ARG A 172 -15.11 5.94 -9.43
C ARG A 172 -14.66 4.47 -9.39
N LEU A 173 -13.99 4.01 -8.33
CA LEU A 173 -13.47 2.66 -8.25
C LEU A 173 -14.55 1.58 -8.38
N LYS A 174 -15.78 1.89 -7.94
CA LYS A 174 -16.96 1.01 -8.00
C LYS A 174 -17.97 1.40 -9.09
N GLU A 175 -17.65 2.25 -10.05
CA GLU A 175 -18.62 2.73 -11.05
C GLU A 175 -19.17 1.59 -11.93
N HIS A 176 -18.39 0.53 -12.16
CA HIS A 176 -18.81 -0.65 -12.91
C HIS A 176 -19.93 -1.45 -12.21
N LEU A 177 -20.04 -1.39 -10.88
CA LEU A 177 -21.09 -2.05 -10.12
C LEU A 177 -22.44 -1.31 -10.23
N LYS A 178 -22.40 0.00 -10.46
CA LYS A 178 -23.61 0.83 -10.62
C LYS A 178 -24.26 0.69 -12.01
N ALA A 179 -23.51 0.24 -13.01
CA ALA A 179 -24.01 0.05 -14.36
C ALA A 179 -24.76 -1.28 -14.55
N ALA A 180 -24.74 -2.18 -13.55
CA ALA A 180 -25.38 -3.50 -13.57
C ALA A 180 -26.70 -3.54 -12.78
N SER A 181 -27.12 -2.42 -12.21
CA SER A 181 -28.40 -2.24 -11.50
C SER A 181 -29.33 -1.30 -12.29
#